data_5d8494a83c75272e239561222f530873
#
_entry.id   5d8494a83c75272e239561222f530873
#
_cell.length_a   1.000
_cell.length_b   1.000
_cell.length_c   1.000
_cell.angle_alpha   90.00
_cell.angle_beta   90.00
_cell.angle_gamma   90.00
#
_symmetry.space_group_name_H-M   'P 1'
#
loop_
_entity.id
_entity.type
_entity.pdbx_description
1 polymer ?
#
loop_
_entity_poly.entity_id
_entity_poly.type
_entity_poly.pdbx_seq_one_letter_code
_entity_poly.pdbx_strand_id
1 'polypeptide(L)'
;MNDSIPDEIDATLQQIAALRQTLSGDFAFKVKKLNEVTSVLINKKEDSPKNNKALIWLIWGAIVLALAITITSFWFKDAAFKGYIQHINPLFYYFLVAGFLFAMIDGAIGMSYGVTSTSFSLTMGIPPAVASMGVHLSEIMSNGIAGWMHYRMGNINWKLFWMLLWAGIIGAVTGAYILSSLTQYSHYTKPFVSLYTLILGLVILSKAFNLKRKRVTEKIKRIRLLGLGGGFIDAVGGGGWGSIVLSTLIAGGRNPRFSLGTVKLSRFFIALTSSVTFIYMLHVDHWESVGGLVIGSALASPIAAKISNKISTKAIMVSVAVIVILISLNSIWSFLAKVI
;
A
#
# COMPACT_ATOMS: atom_id res chain seq x y z
N MET A 1 0.79 -21.63 -4.80
CA MET A 1 0.64 -21.67 -3.34
C MET A 1 -0.82 -21.97 -3.01
N ASN A 2 -1.35 -23.01 -3.62
CA ASN A 2 -2.76 -23.43 -3.48
C ASN A 2 -2.87 -24.96 -3.26
N ASP A 3 -1.76 -25.65 -3.09
CA ASP A 3 -1.72 -27.12 -3.01
C ASP A 3 -1.69 -27.64 -1.55
N SER A 4 -1.48 -26.75 -0.56
CA SER A 4 -1.44 -27.15 0.86
C SER A 4 -2.80 -27.18 1.55
N ILE A 5 -3.85 -26.55 1.00
CA ILE A 5 -5.20 -26.55 1.59
C ILE A 5 -5.92 -27.91 1.41
N PRO A 6 -5.78 -28.63 0.27
CA PRO A 6 -6.30 -29.98 0.13
C PRO A 6 -5.73 -30.97 1.14
N ASP A 7 -4.40 -30.95 1.33
CA ASP A 7 -3.73 -31.92 2.19
C ASP A 7 -4.05 -31.70 3.68
N GLU A 8 -4.25 -30.47 4.11
CA GLU A 8 -4.63 -30.15 5.49
C GLU A 8 -6.09 -30.57 5.79
N ILE A 9 -6.97 -30.47 4.81
CA ILE A 9 -8.36 -30.93 4.93
C ILE A 9 -8.43 -32.46 4.93
N ASP A 10 -7.66 -33.13 4.08
CA ASP A 10 -7.61 -34.57 4.01
C ASP A 10 -6.99 -35.20 5.30
N ALA A 11 -5.95 -34.56 5.84
CA ALA A 11 -5.40 -34.94 7.16
C ALA A 11 -6.40 -34.76 8.28
N THR A 12 -7.19 -33.69 8.26
CA THR A 12 -8.24 -33.41 9.24
C THR A 12 -9.40 -34.46 9.13
N LEU A 13 -9.77 -34.81 7.91
CA LEU A 13 -10.79 -35.87 7.67
C LEU A 13 -10.33 -37.23 8.08
N GLN A 14 -9.06 -37.60 7.91
CA GLN A 14 -8.49 -38.86 8.42
C GLN A 14 -8.44 -38.89 9.95
N GLN A 15 -8.11 -37.79 10.61
CA GLN A 15 -8.17 -37.69 12.08
C GLN A 15 -9.61 -37.82 12.61
N ILE A 16 -10.59 -37.22 11.93
CA ILE A 16 -12.02 -37.33 12.27
C ILE A 16 -12.50 -38.79 12.10
N ALA A 17 -12.06 -39.46 11.05
CA ALA A 17 -12.39 -40.88 10.81
C ALA A 17 -11.78 -41.80 11.87
N ALA A 18 -10.54 -41.58 12.29
CA ALA A 18 -9.87 -42.33 13.36
C ALA A 18 -10.54 -42.12 14.72
N LEU A 19 -10.92 -40.86 15.05
CA LEU A 19 -11.69 -40.56 16.26
C LEU A 19 -13.06 -41.21 16.27
N ARG A 20 -13.71 -41.39 15.13
CA ARG A 20 -15.00 -42.05 14.98
C ARG A 20 -14.92 -43.54 15.33
N GLN A 21 -13.81 -44.22 15.07
CA GLN A 21 -13.60 -45.62 15.42
C GLN A 21 -13.37 -45.86 16.92
N THR A 22 -12.89 -44.86 17.66
CA THR A 22 -12.55 -45.02 19.10
C THR A 22 -13.64 -44.57 20.08
N LEU A 23 -14.72 -43.93 19.61
CA LEU A 23 -15.71 -43.30 20.46
C LEU A 23 -17.04 -44.06 20.46
N SER A 24 -17.45 -44.59 21.63
CA SER A 24 -18.77 -45.23 21.87
C SER A 24 -19.87 -44.18 22.17
N GLY A 25 -21.08 -44.51 21.73
CA GLY A 25 -22.41 -44.03 22.11
C GLY A 25 -22.65 -42.51 22.32
N ASP A 26 -22.20 -41.92 23.38
CA ASP A 26 -22.54 -40.55 23.80
C ASP A 26 -21.90 -39.43 22.93
N PHE A 27 -20.89 -39.73 22.13
CA PHE A 27 -20.25 -38.83 21.23
C PHE A 27 -20.90 -38.75 19.84
N ALA A 28 -21.86 -39.61 19.52
CA ALA A 28 -22.50 -39.65 18.20
C ALA A 28 -23.16 -38.29 17.82
N PHE A 29 -23.71 -37.57 18.79
CA PHE A 29 -24.31 -36.27 18.58
C PHE A 29 -23.27 -35.18 18.22
N LYS A 30 -22.11 -35.17 18.92
CA LYS A 30 -21.01 -34.23 18.62
C LYS A 30 -20.36 -34.54 17.28
N VAL A 31 -20.23 -35.82 16.92
CA VAL A 31 -19.72 -36.24 15.59
C VAL A 31 -20.69 -35.87 14.48
N LYS A 32 -22.01 -35.99 14.69
CA LYS A 32 -23.03 -35.56 13.72
C LYS A 32 -22.93 -34.04 13.44
N LYS A 33 -22.79 -33.26 14.50
CA LYS A 33 -22.60 -31.77 14.38
C LYS A 33 -21.28 -31.39 13.72
N LEU A 34 -20.22 -32.16 13.96
CA LEU A 34 -18.94 -31.98 13.28
C LEU A 34 -19.03 -32.33 11.79
N ASN A 35 -19.74 -33.40 11.43
CA ASN A 35 -20.01 -33.80 10.04
C ASN A 35 -20.84 -32.73 9.29
N GLU A 36 -21.82 -32.12 9.96
CA GLU A 36 -22.57 -30.96 9.39
C GLU A 36 -21.67 -29.78 9.12
N VAL A 37 -20.83 -29.40 10.09
CA VAL A 37 -19.86 -28.30 9.91
C VAL A 37 -18.87 -28.62 8.78
N THR A 38 -18.39 -29.86 8.72
CA THR A 38 -17.44 -30.31 7.68
C THR A 38 -18.09 -30.34 6.30
N SER A 39 -19.35 -30.76 6.18
CA SER A 39 -20.10 -30.73 4.91
C SER A 39 -20.36 -29.33 4.45
N VAL A 40 -20.64 -28.38 5.36
CA VAL A 40 -20.77 -26.95 5.05
C VAL A 40 -19.42 -26.35 4.58
N LEU A 41 -18.31 -26.77 5.16
CA LEU A 41 -16.97 -26.34 4.75
C LEU A 41 -16.57 -26.92 3.38
N ILE A 42 -16.93 -28.17 3.10
CA ILE A 42 -16.67 -28.83 1.81
C ILE A 42 -17.51 -28.18 0.71
N ASN A 43 -18.81 -27.97 0.94
CA ASN A 43 -19.68 -27.27 -0.01
C ASN A 43 -19.22 -25.81 -0.25
N LYS A 44 -18.73 -25.14 0.78
CA LYS A 44 -18.16 -23.80 0.63
C LYS A 44 -16.84 -23.77 -0.17
N LYS A 45 -16.14 -24.92 -0.28
CA LYS A 45 -14.96 -25.09 -1.13
C LYS A 45 -15.34 -25.30 -2.60
N GLU A 46 -16.47 -26.00 -2.87
CA GLU A 46 -16.99 -26.18 -4.22
C GLU A 46 -17.58 -24.90 -4.81
N ASP A 47 -18.16 -24.03 -3.96
CA ASP A 47 -18.67 -22.69 -4.33
C ASP A 47 -17.59 -21.62 -4.42
N SER A 48 -16.32 -21.94 -4.21
CA SER A 48 -15.25 -20.98 -4.46
C SER A 48 -15.24 -20.68 -5.97
N PRO A 49 -15.36 -19.40 -6.37
CA PRO A 49 -15.43 -19.05 -7.79
C PRO A 49 -14.17 -19.61 -8.46
N LYS A 50 -14.36 -20.53 -9.42
CA LYS A 50 -13.26 -21.06 -10.26
C LYS A 50 -12.44 -19.85 -10.68
N ASN A 51 -11.20 -19.80 -10.22
CA ASN A 51 -10.29 -18.69 -10.46
C ASN A 51 -9.94 -18.70 -11.96
N ASN A 52 -10.81 -18.10 -12.77
CA ASN A 52 -10.64 -17.98 -14.20
C ASN A 52 -9.48 -17.00 -14.49
N LYS A 53 -8.26 -17.45 -14.16
CA LYS A 53 -7.03 -16.70 -14.44
C LYS A 53 -6.98 -16.30 -15.92
N ALA A 54 -7.42 -17.18 -16.81
CA ALA A 54 -7.53 -16.92 -18.24
C ALA A 54 -8.46 -15.74 -18.52
N LEU A 55 -9.66 -15.69 -17.91
CA LEU A 55 -10.61 -14.60 -18.10
C LEU A 55 -10.05 -13.26 -17.60
N ILE A 56 -9.37 -13.26 -16.47
CA ILE A 56 -8.72 -12.05 -15.93
C ILE A 56 -7.63 -11.56 -16.90
N TRP A 57 -6.82 -12.47 -17.44
CA TRP A 57 -5.80 -12.12 -18.43
C TRP A 57 -6.42 -11.63 -19.76
N LEU A 58 -7.53 -12.22 -20.19
CA LEU A 58 -8.26 -11.78 -21.37
C LEU A 58 -8.84 -10.37 -21.18
N ILE A 59 -9.44 -10.09 -20.02
CA ILE A 59 -9.97 -8.76 -19.70
C ILE A 59 -8.84 -7.72 -19.69
N TRP A 60 -7.72 -7.99 -19.00
CA TRP A 60 -6.59 -7.08 -18.99
C TRP A 60 -5.94 -6.92 -20.37
N GLY A 61 -5.82 -8.00 -21.12
CA GLY A 61 -5.34 -7.97 -22.50
C GLY A 61 -6.24 -7.12 -23.40
N ALA A 62 -7.56 -7.27 -23.27
CA ALA A 62 -8.54 -6.47 -24.00
C ALA A 62 -8.48 -4.98 -23.62
N ILE A 63 -8.33 -4.66 -22.32
CA ILE A 63 -8.18 -3.28 -21.85
C ILE A 63 -6.90 -2.66 -22.42
N VAL A 64 -5.76 -3.35 -22.32
CA VAL A 64 -4.48 -2.88 -22.86
C VAL A 64 -4.55 -2.70 -24.36
N LEU A 65 -5.16 -3.64 -25.06
CA LEU A 65 -5.36 -3.56 -26.53
C LEU A 65 -6.27 -2.39 -26.91
N ALA A 66 -7.38 -2.20 -26.19
CA ALA A 66 -8.28 -1.08 -26.41
C ALA A 66 -7.59 0.27 -26.18
N LEU A 67 -6.81 0.40 -25.10
CA LEU A 67 -6.00 1.57 -24.84
C LEU A 67 -4.96 1.81 -25.94
N ALA A 68 -4.26 0.77 -26.38
CA ALA A 68 -3.29 0.87 -27.45
C ALA A 68 -3.94 1.32 -28.76
N ILE A 69 -5.08 0.74 -29.14
CA ILE A 69 -5.85 1.13 -30.32
C ILE A 69 -6.32 2.59 -30.20
N THR A 70 -6.81 3.00 -29.03
CA THR A 70 -7.25 4.36 -28.79
C THR A 70 -6.09 5.35 -28.93
N ILE A 71 -4.97 5.10 -28.25
CA ILE A 71 -3.77 5.96 -28.31
C ILE A 71 -3.24 6.04 -29.76
N THR A 72 -3.13 4.90 -30.45
CA THR A 72 -2.64 4.91 -31.84
C THR A 72 -3.62 5.62 -32.78
N SER A 73 -4.93 5.46 -32.58
CA SER A 73 -5.94 6.17 -33.37
C SER A 73 -5.84 7.68 -33.20
N PHE A 74 -5.69 8.18 -31.97
CA PHE A 74 -5.46 9.60 -31.69
C PHE A 74 -4.11 10.08 -32.23
N TRP A 75 -3.06 9.28 -32.12
CA TRP A 75 -1.73 9.58 -32.65
C TRP A 75 -1.75 9.86 -34.16
N PHE A 76 -2.52 9.08 -34.93
CA PHE A 76 -2.58 9.24 -36.38
C PHE A 76 -3.63 10.27 -36.87
N LYS A 77 -4.68 10.49 -36.08
CA LYS A 77 -5.79 11.35 -36.50
C LYS A 77 -5.77 12.77 -35.93
N ASP A 78 -5.08 12.98 -34.80
CA ASP A 78 -5.11 14.28 -34.09
C ASP A 78 -3.70 14.85 -33.94
N ALA A 79 -3.45 15.91 -34.74
CA ALA A 79 -2.18 16.63 -34.70
C ALA A 79 -1.92 17.31 -33.35
N ALA A 80 -2.98 17.76 -32.66
CA ALA A 80 -2.87 18.36 -31.33
C ALA A 80 -2.45 17.31 -30.29
N PHE A 81 -3.03 16.12 -30.33
CA PHE A 81 -2.65 15.00 -29.45
C PHE A 81 -1.19 14.60 -29.68
N LYS A 82 -0.75 14.50 -30.93
CA LYS A 82 0.65 14.22 -31.27
C LYS A 82 1.58 15.30 -30.72
N GLY A 83 1.20 16.57 -30.88
CA GLY A 83 1.94 17.71 -30.30
C GLY A 83 2.04 17.62 -28.79
N TYR A 84 0.95 17.31 -28.09
CA TYR A 84 0.94 17.12 -26.64
C TYR A 84 1.91 16.02 -26.19
N ILE A 85 1.89 14.85 -26.84
CA ILE A 85 2.77 13.73 -26.46
C ILE A 85 4.24 14.04 -26.75
N GLN A 86 4.53 14.72 -27.86
CA GLN A 86 5.91 15.12 -28.21
C GLN A 86 6.50 16.20 -27.28
N HIS A 87 5.65 16.97 -26.60
CA HIS A 87 6.06 18.02 -25.67
C HIS A 87 5.85 17.65 -24.19
N ILE A 88 5.57 16.37 -23.88
CA ILE A 88 5.51 15.92 -22.50
C ILE A 88 6.87 16.18 -21.83
N ASN A 89 6.83 16.90 -20.73
CA ASN A 89 8.02 17.19 -19.93
C ASN A 89 8.71 15.86 -19.54
N PRO A 90 10.03 15.71 -19.76
CA PRO A 90 10.80 14.52 -19.39
C PRO A 90 10.58 14.08 -17.92
N LEU A 91 10.22 15.02 -17.07
CA LEU A 91 9.88 14.75 -15.66
C LEU A 91 8.76 13.69 -15.51
N PHE A 92 7.77 13.69 -16.40
CA PHE A 92 6.72 12.69 -16.44
C PHE A 92 7.29 11.25 -16.52
N TYR A 93 8.24 11.02 -17.41
CA TYR A 93 8.83 9.69 -17.62
C TYR A 93 9.68 9.24 -16.43
N TYR A 94 10.43 10.16 -15.80
CA TYR A 94 11.18 9.84 -14.58
C TYR A 94 10.23 9.43 -13.46
N PHE A 95 9.14 10.16 -13.28
CA PHE A 95 8.13 9.83 -12.26
C PHE A 95 7.30 8.60 -12.59
N LEU A 96 7.06 8.30 -13.86
CA LEU A 96 6.40 7.06 -14.30
C LEU A 96 7.25 5.83 -13.95
N VAL A 97 8.54 5.85 -14.29
CA VAL A 97 9.45 4.75 -13.97
C VAL A 97 9.63 4.62 -12.46
N ALA A 98 9.83 5.73 -11.75
CA ALA A 98 9.96 5.75 -10.29
C ALA A 98 8.69 5.21 -9.62
N GLY A 99 7.50 5.69 -10.02
CA GLY A 99 6.22 5.23 -9.51
C GLY A 99 6.00 3.73 -9.72
N PHE A 100 6.38 3.22 -10.89
CA PHE A 100 6.33 1.79 -11.18
C PHE A 100 7.28 0.99 -10.26
N LEU A 101 8.54 1.38 -10.17
CA LEU A 101 9.53 0.67 -9.36
C LEU A 101 9.17 0.70 -7.87
N PHE A 102 8.79 1.87 -7.34
CA PHE A 102 8.45 2.01 -5.92
C PHE A 102 7.17 1.25 -5.56
N ALA A 103 6.18 1.20 -6.45
CA ALA A 103 4.98 0.40 -6.24
C ALA A 103 5.24 -1.10 -6.33
N MET A 104 6.17 -1.55 -7.19
CA MET A 104 6.64 -2.94 -7.22
C MET A 104 7.29 -3.33 -5.87
N ILE A 105 8.10 -2.45 -5.32
CA ILE A 105 8.75 -2.63 -4.02
C ILE A 105 7.72 -2.67 -2.89
N ASP A 106 6.78 -1.71 -2.87
CA ASP A 106 5.72 -1.64 -1.85
C ASP A 106 4.81 -2.87 -1.88
N GLY A 107 4.53 -3.39 -3.06
CA GLY A 107 3.77 -4.63 -3.20
C GLY A 107 4.42 -5.83 -2.50
N ALA A 108 5.75 -5.83 -2.41
CA ALA A 108 6.50 -6.89 -1.72
C ALA A 108 6.58 -6.67 -0.19
N ILE A 109 6.65 -5.42 0.28
CA ILE A 109 6.88 -5.08 1.70
C ILE A 109 5.60 -4.55 2.37
N GLY A 110 4.78 -3.82 1.62
CA GLY A 110 3.52 -3.22 2.08
C GLY A 110 3.65 -1.92 2.87
N MET A 111 4.81 -1.24 2.86
CA MET A 111 5.02 -0.08 3.74
C MET A 111 6.07 0.96 3.26
N SER A 112 6.48 0.96 2.00
CA SER A 112 7.61 1.81 1.56
C SER A 112 7.25 2.86 0.49
N TYR A 113 6.17 2.69 -0.24
CA TYR A 113 5.84 3.52 -1.40
C TYR A 113 5.89 5.02 -1.11
N GLY A 114 5.16 5.46 -0.08
CA GLY A 114 5.07 6.88 0.25
C GLY A 114 6.43 7.49 0.55
N VAL A 115 7.23 6.84 1.39
CA VAL A 115 8.54 7.36 1.81
C VAL A 115 9.51 7.46 0.64
N THR A 116 9.59 6.42 -0.21
CA THR A 116 10.47 6.41 -1.38
C THR A 116 10.06 7.43 -2.42
N SER A 117 8.76 7.50 -2.73
CA SER A 117 8.23 8.45 -3.72
C SER A 117 8.39 9.89 -3.27
N THR A 118 8.14 10.19 -1.98
CA THR A 118 8.35 11.54 -1.43
C THR A 118 9.82 11.91 -1.46
N SER A 119 10.73 11.05 -0.96
CA SER A 119 12.17 11.33 -0.99
C SER A 119 12.65 11.60 -2.41
N PHE A 120 12.24 10.77 -3.39
CA PHE A 120 12.55 10.99 -4.80
C PHE A 120 12.00 12.33 -5.31
N SER A 121 10.73 12.63 -5.03
CA SER A 121 10.11 13.90 -5.47
C SER A 121 10.85 15.12 -4.94
N LEU A 122 11.26 15.09 -3.66
CA LEU A 122 12.04 16.18 -3.06
C LEU A 122 13.40 16.39 -3.72
N THR A 123 14.08 15.32 -4.16
CA THR A 123 15.34 15.43 -4.91
C THR A 123 15.14 16.00 -6.31
N MET A 124 14.02 15.68 -6.94
CA MET A 124 13.65 16.24 -8.25
C MET A 124 13.16 17.70 -8.16
N GLY A 125 13.23 18.31 -6.98
CA GLY A 125 12.86 19.71 -6.77
C GLY A 125 11.37 19.96 -6.52
N ILE A 126 10.55 18.89 -6.48
CA ILE A 126 9.10 19.02 -6.23
C ILE A 126 8.86 19.52 -4.80
N PRO A 127 7.99 20.52 -4.59
CA PRO A 127 7.61 20.98 -3.25
C PRO A 127 6.99 19.87 -2.39
N PRO A 128 7.22 19.88 -1.06
CA PRO A 128 6.72 18.81 -0.17
C PRO A 128 5.21 18.54 -0.27
N ALA A 129 4.39 19.59 -0.37
CA ALA A 129 2.95 19.44 -0.47
C ALA A 129 2.52 18.78 -1.79
N VAL A 130 3.14 19.14 -2.91
CA VAL A 130 2.89 18.53 -4.23
C VAL A 130 3.39 17.08 -4.25
N ALA A 131 4.56 16.83 -3.65
CA ALA A 131 5.10 15.48 -3.51
C ALA A 131 4.15 14.57 -2.71
N SER A 132 3.65 15.05 -1.57
CA SER A 132 2.67 14.33 -0.75
C SER A 132 1.35 14.10 -1.50
N MET A 133 0.84 15.10 -2.22
CA MET A 133 -0.34 14.96 -3.07
C MET A 133 -0.16 13.86 -4.11
N GLY A 134 0.95 13.85 -4.84
CA GLY A 134 1.24 12.86 -5.88
C GLY A 134 1.31 11.44 -5.31
N VAL A 135 1.88 11.27 -4.12
CA VAL A 135 1.90 10.00 -3.39
C VAL A 135 0.48 9.55 -3.05
N HIS A 136 -0.34 10.40 -2.42
CA HIS A 136 -1.69 10.02 -2.02
C HIS A 136 -2.59 9.69 -3.21
N LEU A 137 -2.50 10.44 -4.31
CA LEU A 137 -3.20 10.13 -5.56
C LEU A 137 -2.80 8.76 -6.12
N SER A 138 -1.51 8.45 -6.11
CA SER A 138 -1.01 7.14 -6.53
C SER A 138 -1.51 6.00 -5.64
N GLU A 139 -1.62 6.26 -4.34
CA GLU A 139 -2.05 5.29 -3.35
C GLU A 139 -3.54 4.99 -3.39
N ILE A 140 -4.37 5.87 -3.93
CA ILE A 140 -5.79 5.57 -4.20
C ILE A 140 -5.88 4.33 -5.09
N MET A 141 -5.11 4.29 -6.17
CA MET A 141 -5.13 3.16 -7.09
C MET A 141 -4.57 1.88 -6.45
N SER A 142 -3.38 1.94 -5.87
CA SER A 142 -2.70 0.76 -5.33
C SER A 142 -3.40 0.20 -4.08
N ASN A 143 -3.81 1.05 -3.15
CA ASN A 143 -4.51 0.61 -1.94
C ASN A 143 -5.99 0.28 -2.21
N GLY A 144 -6.61 0.89 -3.22
CA GLY A 144 -7.95 0.54 -3.67
C GLY A 144 -8.01 -0.90 -4.18
N ILE A 145 -7.10 -1.27 -5.09
CA ILE A 145 -6.98 -2.64 -5.61
C ILE A 145 -6.64 -3.62 -4.49
N ALA A 146 -5.61 -3.32 -3.68
CA ALA A 146 -5.20 -4.20 -2.59
C ALA A 146 -6.29 -4.34 -1.52
N GLY A 147 -6.93 -3.23 -1.12
CA GLY A 147 -8.02 -3.22 -0.14
C GLY A 147 -9.22 -4.04 -0.61
N TRP A 148 -9.59 -3.89 -1.88
CA TRP A 148 -10.66 -4.69 -2.51
C TRP A 148 -10.33 -6.18 -2.51
N MET A 149 -9.10 -6.56 -2.87
CA MET A 149 -8.67 -7.97 -2.83
C MET A 149 -8.75 -8.54 -1.42
N HIS A 150 -8.26 -7.80 -0.40
CA HIS A 150 -8.37 -8.22 1.00
C HIS A 150 -9.82 -8.31 1.50
N TYR A 151 -10.69 -7.40 1.04
CA TYR A 151 -12.12 -7.47 1.31
C TYR A 151 -12.73 -8.77 0.73
N ARG A 152 -12.46 -9.08 -0.53
CA ARG A 152 -12.92 -10.32 -1.20
C ARG A 152 -12.40 -11.59 -0.51
N MET A 153 -11.22 -11.54 0.07
CA MET A 153 -10.62 -12.64 0.84
C MET A 153 -11.11 -12.72 2.30
N GLY A 154 -12.01 -11.85 2.74
CA GLY A 154 -12.49 -11.81 4.12
C GLY A 154 -11.44 -11.37 5.15
N ASN A 155 -10.40 -10.66 4.73
CA ASN A 155 -9.27 -10.25 5.57
C ASN A 155 -9.45 -8.87 6.23
N ILE A 156 -10.68 -8.41 6.42
CA ILE A 156 -10.99 -7.11 7.01
C ILE A 156 -11.51 -7.28 8.44
N ASN A 157 -10.87 -6.61 9.39
CA ASN A 157 -11.42 -6.42 10.73
C ASN A 157 -12.21 -5.11 10.77
N TRP A 158 -13.53 -5.18 10.63
CA TRP A 158 -14.40 -4.01 10.52
C TRP A 158 -14.34 -3.09 11.75
N LYS A 159 -14.20 -3.64 12.96
CA LYS A 159 -14.05 -2.84 14.19
C LYS A 159 -12.77 -2.00 14.15
N LEU A 160 -11.68 -2.62 13.72
CA LEU A 160 -10.40 -1.93 13.55
C LEU A 160 -10.47 -0.90 12.40
N PHE A 161 -11.13 -1.27 11.28
CA PHE A 161 -11.32 -0.41 10.13
C PHE A 161 -11.97 0.93 10.50
N TRP A 162 -13.13 0.90 11.16
CA TRP A 162 -13.82 2.13 11.53
C TRP A 162 -13.05 2.99 12.54
N MET A 163 -12.31 2.36 13.48
CA MET A 163 -11.48 3.09 14.44
C MET A 163 -10.29 3.79 13.76
N LEU A 164 -9.69 3.17 12.75
CA LEU A 164 -8.57 3.75 12.00
C LEU A 164 -9.06 4.78 10.98
N LEU A 165 -10.16 4.49 10.30
CA LEU A 165 -10.67 5.31 9.21
C LEU A 165 -11.00 6.72 9.66
N TRP A 166 -11.92 6.88 10.61
CA TRP A 166 -12.36 8.22 11.01
C TRP A 166 -11.24 9.04 11.66
N ALA A 167 -10.46 8.40 12.54
CA ALA A 167 -9.33 9.07 13.15
C ALA A 167 -8.24 9.40 12.12
N GLY A 168 -7.98 8.48 11.18
CA GLY A 168 -7.03 8.67 10.10
C GLY A 168 -7.43 9.79 9.14
N ILE A 169 -8.71 9.88 8.75
CA ILE A 169 -9.24 10.97 7.91
C ILE A 169 -9.03 12.32 8.60
N ILE A 170 -9.41 12.45 9.87
CA ILE A 170 -9.22 13.71 10.61
C ILE A 170 -7.74 14.10 10.64
N GLY A 171 -6.86 13.16 10.98
CA GLY A 171 -5.42 13.41 10.98
C GLY A 171 -4.89 13.80 9.61
N ALA A 172 -5.28 13.08 8.57
CA ALA A 172 -4.79 13.27 7.23
C ALA A 172 -5.27 14.58 6.59
N VAL A 173 -6.54 14.94 6.76
CA VAL A 173 -7.10 16.23 6.31
C VAL A 173 -6.38 17.38 7.02
N THR A 174 -6.21 17.29 8.34
CA THR A 174 -5.49 18.31 9.11
C THR A 174 -4.03 18.43 8.65
N GLY A 175 -3.33 17.29 8.45
CA GLY A 175 -1.96 17.28 7.96
C GLY A 175 -1.82 17.86 6.56
N ALA A 176 -2.71 17.47 5.64
CA ALA A 176 -2.75 17.96 4.27
C ALA A 176 -3.02 19.48 4.24
N TYR A 177 -3.98 19.95 5.04
CA TYR A 177 -4.28 21.38 5.16
C TYR A 177 -3.06 22.18 5.65
N ILE A 178 -2.42 21.74 6.75
CA ILE A 178 -1.25 22.43 7.30
C ILE A 178 -0.10 22.44 6.30
N LEU A 179 0.23 21.29 5.68
CA LEU A 179 1.33 21.23 4.73
C LEU A 179 1.06 22.10 3.49
N SER A 180 -0.19 22.12 3.00
CA SER A 180 -0.59 22.95 1.87
C SER A 180 -0.50 24.45 2.19
N SER A 181 -0.92 24.86 3.39
CA SER A 181 -0.83 26.25 3.85
C SER A 181 0.62 26.75 3.97
N LEU A 182 1.56 25.84 4.12
CA LEU A 182 2.98 26.12 4.21
C LEU A 182 3.71 26.02 2.85
N THR A 183 2.99 25.88 1.73
CA THR A 183 3.62 25.71 0.40
C THR A 183 4.51 26.87 0.01
N GLN A 184 4.15 28.10 0.33
CA GLN A 184 5.01 29.29 0.12
C GLN A 184 6.33 29.22 0.90
N TYR A 185 6.40 28.44 1.97
CA TYR A 185 7.58 28.19 2.78
C TYR A 185 8.27 26.84 2.44
N SER A 186 8.12 26.35 1.21
CA SER A 186 8.65 25.04 0.77
C SER A 186 10.14 24.91 1.01
N HIS A 187 10.91 26.02 0.97
CA HIS A 187 12.33 26.04 1.28
C HIS A 187 12.61 25.55 2.71
N TYR A 188 11.78 25.93 3.68
CA TYR A 188 11.90 25.51 5.08
C TYR A 188 11.22 24.17 5.36
N THR A 189 10.08 23.88 4.73
CA THR A 189 9.37 22.60 4.97
C THR A 189 10.10 21.41 4.35
N LYS A 190 10.85 21.59 3.28
CA LYS A 190 11.62 20.53 2.61
C LYS A 190 12.60 19.82 3.54
N PRO A 191 13.50 20.50 4.30
CA PRO A 191 14.40 19.82 5.23
C PRO A 191 13.66 19.09 6.37
N PHE A 192 12.53 19.62 6.86
CA PHE A 192 11.73 18.92 7.88
C PHE A 192 11.13 17.61 7.34
N VAL A 193 10.58 17.64 6.13
CA VAL A 193 10.08 16.42 5.49
C VAL A 193 11.23 15.46 5.17
N SER A 194 12.39 15.98 4.75
CA SER A 194 13.58 15.13 4.53
C SER A 194 14.11 14.52 5.81
N LEU A 195 14.09 15.22 6.93
CA LEU A 195 14.43 14.66 8.25
C LEU A 195 13.44 13.56 8.65
N TYR A 196 12.16 13.79 8.44
CA TYR A 196 11.14 12.78 8.68
C TYR A 196 11.36 11.52 7.82
N THR A 197 11.61 11.67 6.50
CA THR A 197 11.89 10.53 5.63
C THR A 197 13.19 9.81 6.01
N LEU A 198 14.21 10.53 6.49
CA LEU A 198 15.42 9.94 7.06
C LEU A 198 15.10 9.05 8.26
N ILE A 199 14.31 9.56 9.21
CA ILE A 199 13.88 8.78 10.38
C ILE A 199 13.12 7.52 9.94
N LEU A 200 12.20 7.62 8.99
CA LEU A 200 11.49 6.45 8.47
C LEU A 200 12.43 5.47 7.75
N GLY A 201 13.40 5.95 7.00
CA GLY A 201 14.43 5.11 6.40
C GLY A 201 15.21 4.31 7.46
N LEU A 202 15.62 4.96 8.54
CA LEU A 202 16.28 4.29 9.68
C LEU A 202 15.36 3.28 10.37
N VAL A 203 14.07 3.59 10.52
CA VAL A 203 13.07 2.66 11.07
C VAL A 203 12.90 1.44 10.15
N ILE A 204 12.83 1.62 8.84
CA ILE A 204 12.74 0.51 7.86
C ILE A 204 14.00 -0.34 7.95
N LEU A 205 15.18 0.27 8.02
CA LEU A 205 16.46 -0.43 8.17
C LEU A 205 16.51 -1.26 9.45
N SER A 206 16.15 -0.67 10.57
CA SER A 206 16.07 -1.36 11.87
C SER A 206 15.13 -2.57 11.82
N LYS A 207 13.98 -2.43 11.17
CA LYS A 207 13.02 -3.53 10.98
C LYS A 207 13.58 -4.64 10.09
N ALA A 208 14.36 -4.30 9.05
CA ALA A 208 14.99 -5.30 8.18
C ALA A 208 15.93 -6.26 8.94
N PHE A 209 16.62 -5.75 9.97
CA PHE A 209 17.49 -6.56 10.81
C PHE A 209 16.76 -7.24 11.97
N ASN A 210 15.59 -6.74 12.39
CA ASN A 210 14.83 -7.23 13.54
C ASN A 210 13.58 -8.05 13.15
N LEU A 211 13.53 -8.66 11.96
CA LEU A 211 12.38 -9.42 11.46
C LEU A 211 11.93 -10.56 12.41
N LYS A 212 12.84 -11.12 13.22
CA LYS A 212 12.57 -12.22 14.18
C LYS A 212 12.21 -11.76 15.59
N ARG A 213 12.01 -10.46 15.84
CA ARG A 213 11.73 -9.97 17.18
C ARG A 213 10.44 -10.57 17.74
N LYS A 214 10.47 -11.07 18.99
CA LYS A 214 9.29 -11.61 19.68
C LYS A 214 8.15 -10.58 19.65
N ARG A 215 6.96 -11.03 19.28
CA ARG A 215 5.76 -10.20 19.30
C ARG A 215 5.49 -9.77 20.74
N VAL A 216 5.38 -8.48 20.96
CA VAL A 216 4.90 -7.94 22.23
C VAL A 216 3.39 -8.19 22.25
N THR A 217 2.90 -8.96 23.22
CA THR A 217 1.50 -9.37 23.32
C THR A 217 0.61 -8.30 23.98
N GLU A 218 1.14 -7.14 24.27
CA GLU A 218 0.34 -6.06 24.85
C GLU A 218 -0.64 -5.49 23.80
N LYS A 219 -1.93 -5.58 24.12
CA LYS A 219 -2.99 -5.01 23.28
C LYS A 219 -2.84 -3.48 23.20
N ILE A 220 -2.71 -2.96 21.99
CA ILE A 220 -2.68 -1.51 21.75
C ILE A 220 -4.00 -0.90 22.23
N LYS A 221 -3.94 -0.10 23.29
CA LYS A 221 -5.12 0.50 23.94
C LYS A 221 -5.66 1.72 23.17
N ARG A 222 -4.82 2.45 22.43
CA ARG A 222 -5.14 3.76 21.82
C ARG A 222 -5.13 3.72 20.27
N ILE A 223 -5.92 2.83 19.68
CA ILE A 223 -5.96 2.65 18.20
C ILE A 223 -6.41 3.93 17.48
N ARG A 224 -7.37 4.67 18.03
CA ARG A 224 -7.83 5.93 17.42
C ARG A 224 -6.70 6.98 17.38
N LEU A 225 -5.92 7.09 18.46
CA LEU A 225 -4.78 8.00 18.50
C LEU A 225 -3.70 7.59 17.51
N LEU A 226 -3.46 6.28 17.35
CA LEU A 226 -2.57 5.74 16.32
C LEU A 226 -3.06 6.09 14.90
N GLY A 227 -4.38 6.00 14.65
CA GLY A 227 -4.99 6.40 13.38
C GLY A 227 -4.84 7.90 13.11
N LEU A 228 -5.16 8.74 14.10
CA LEU A 228 -5.06 10.19 13.98
C LEU A 228 -3.62 10.65 13.73
N GLY A 229 -2.68 10.23 14.57
CA GLY A 229 -1.26 10.57 14.42
C GLY A 229 -0.66 9.98 13.14
N GLY A 230 -1.03 8.71 12.82
CA GLY A 230 -0.59 8.07 11.58
C GLY A 230 -1.08 8.78 10.34
N GLY A 231 -2.35 9.19 10.27
CA GLY A 231 -2.90 9.96 9.16
C GLY A 231 -2.29 11.34 9.02
N PHE A 232 -2.12 12.04 10.13
CA PHE A 232 -1.46 13.35 10.15
C PHE A 232 -0.03 13.29 9.61
N ILE A 233 0.77 12.38 10.16
CA ILE A 233 2.17 12.22 9.77
C ILE A 233 2.28 11.70 8.32
N ASP A 234 1.37 10.83 7.89
CA ASP A 234 1.30 10.32 6.51
C ASP A 234 1.06 11.46 5.51
N ALA A 235 0.15 12.38 5.81
CA ALA A 235 -0.15 13.52 4.95
C ALA A 235 0.99 14.55 4.93
N VAL A 236 1.55 14.90 6.10
CA VAL A 236 2.66 15.87 6.19
C VAL A 236 3.95 15.32 5.59
N GLY A 237 4.23 14.04 5.81
CA GLY A 237 5.48 13.41 5.36
C GLY A 237 5.40 12.78 3.98
N GLY A 238 4.23 12.79 3.34
CA GLY A 238 4.02 12.13 2.05
C GLY A 238 4.15 10.60 2.11
N GLY A 239 3.90 10.01 3.28
CA GLY A 239 3.94 8.56 3.52
C GLY A 239 4.31 8.23 4.94
N GLY A 240 3.88 7.07 5.41
CA GLY A 240 4.17 6.63 6.78
C GLY A 240 3.09 5.72 7.36
N TRP A 241 1.88 5.76 6.82
CA TRP A 241 0.77 4.95 7.31
C TRP A 241 1.12 3.47 7.45
N GLY A 242 1.70 2.86 6.41
CA GLY A 242 2.16 1.46 6.46
C GLY A 242 3.28 1.25 7.47
N SER A 243 4.26 2.13 7.48
CA SER A 243 5.43 2.03 8.39
C SER A 243 5.07 2.26 9.84
N ILE A 244 4.11 3.12 10.15
CA ILE A 244 3.71 3.48 11.52
C ILE A 244 2.53 2.60 11.95
N VAL A 245 1.39 2.69 11.26
CA VAL A 245 0.14 2.06 11.71
C VAL A 245 0.20 0.54 11.57
N LEU A 246 0.53 0.02 10.37
CA LEU A 246 0.58 -1.43 10.17
C LEU A 246 1.61 -2.10 11.06
N SER A 247 2.82 -1.55 11.12
CA SER A 247 3.88 -2.14 11.92
C SER A 247 3.59 -2.10 13.42
N THR A 248 2.97 -1.03 13.92
CA THR A 248 2.55 -0.92 15.32
C THR A 248 1.47 -1.96 15.64
N LEU A 249 0.48 -2.15 14.75
CA LEU A 249 -0.55 -3.17 14.92
C LEU A 249 0.03 -4.59 14.98
N ILE A 250 0.98 -4.90 14.09
CA ILE A 250 1.64 -6.22 14.07
C ILE A 250 2.54 -6.39 15.31
N ALA A 251 3.31 -5.38 15.69
CA ALA A 251 4.14 -5.41 16.88
C ALA A 251 3.32 -5.60 18.15
N GLY A 252 2.11 -5.01 18.22
CA GLY A 252 1.14 -5.20 19.30
C GLY A 252 0.37 -6.52 19.23
N GLY A 253 0.90 -7.54 18.53
CA GLY A 253 0.38 -8.91 18.53
C GLY A 253 -0.88 -9.14 17.68
N ARG A 254 -1.31 -8.17 16.87
CA ARG A 254 -2.45 -8.38 15.97
C ARG A 254 -2.07 -9.29 14.82
N ASN A 255 -3.03 -10.06 14.32
CA ASN A 255 -2.82 -10.94 13.19
C ASN A 255 -2.40 -10.12 11.95
N PRO A 256 -1.23 -10.42 11.32
CA PRO A 256 -0.71 -9.64 10.20
C PRO A 256 -1.65 -9.58 9.00
N ARG A 257 -2.30 -10.70 8.65
CA ARG A 257 -3.22 -10.80 7.51
C ARG A 257 -4.41 -9.84 7.64
N PHE A 258 -5.09 -9.86 8.79
CA PHE A 258 -6.23 -8.97 9.06
C PHE A 258 -5.78 -7.52 9.28
N SER A 259 -4.60 -7.28 9.85
CA SER A 259 -4.05 -5.94 10.00
C SER A 259 -3.73 -5.33 8.63
N LEU A 260 -3.06 -6.08 7.75
CA LEU A 260 -2.70 -5.63 6.41
C LEU A 260 -3.95 -5.27 5.58
N GLY A 261 -4.93 -6.17 5.51
CA GLY A 261 -6.15 -5.91 4.76
C GLY A 261 -6.91 -4.69 5.27
N THR A 262 -7.08 -4.59 6.59
CA THR A 262 -7.77 -3.46 7.22
C THR A 262 -7.03 -2.14 6.98
N VAL A 263 -5.71 -2.13 7.10
CA VAL A 263 -4.87 -0.94 6.88
C VAL A 263 -4.88 -0.52 5.41
N LYS A 264 -4.79 -1.46 4.46
CA LYS A 264 -4.86 -1.15 3.02
C LYS A 264 -6.23 -0.56 2.65
N LEU A 265 -7.33 -1.14 3.12
CA LEU A 265 -8.67 -0.63 2.85
C LEU A 265 -8.90 0.75 3.49
N SER A 266 -8.50 0.97 4.75
CA SER A 266 -8.64 2.29 5.39
C SER A 266 -7.76 3.34 4.71
N ARG A 267 -6.56 2.96 4.27
CA ARG A 267 -5.65 3.88 3.57
C ARG A 267 -6.22 4.39 2.25
N PHE A 268 -6.96 3.57 1.51
CA PHE A 268 -7.66 4.02 0.30
C PHE A 268 -8.52 5.26 0.56
N PHE A 269 -9.37 5.22 1.58
CA PHE A 269 -10.25 6.35 1.93
C PHE A 269 -9.49 7.54 2.49
N ILE A 270 -8.44 7.27 3.28
CA ILE A 270 -7.57 8.32 3.84
C ILE A 270 -6.80 9.03 2.72
N ALA A 271 -6.24 8.29 1.78
CA ALA A 271 -5.56 8.84 0.62
C ALA A 271 -6.52 9.66 -0.26
N LEU A 272 -7.74 9.18 -0.45
CA LEU A 272 -8.77 9.90 -1.20
C LEU A 272 -9.08 11.27 -0.55
N THR A 273 -9.33 11.29 0.75
CA THR A 273 -9.64 12.54 1.46
C THR A 273 -8.46 13.50 1.53
N SER A 274 -7.23 12.98 1.73
CA SER A 274 -6.01 13.79 1.66
C SER A 274 -5.81 14.40 0.27
N SER A 275 -6.00 13.60 -0.79
CA SER A 275 -5.87 14.06 -2.18
C SER A 275 -6.86 15.17 -2.50
N VAL A 276 -8.12 15.02 -2.09
CA VAL A 276 -9.14 16.07 -2.25
C VAL A 276 -8.72 17.36 -1.53
N THR A 277 -8.22 17.25 -0.30
CA THR A 277 -7.72 18.40 0.47
C THR A 277 -6.55 19.09 -0.24
N PHE A 278 -5.57 18.32 -0.71
CA PHE A 278 -4.43 18.86 -1.46
C PHE A 278 -4.86 19.54 -2.76
N ILE A 279 -5.71 18.89 -3.57
CA ILE A 279 -6.20 19.45 -4.83
C ILE A 279 -6.94 20.79 -4.60
N TYR A 280 -7.74 20.85 -3.53
CA TYR A 280 -8.47 22.07 -3.20
C TYR A 280 -7.56 23.22 -2.73
N MET A 281 -6.48 22.89 -2.02
CA MET A 281 -5.58 23.88 -1.39
C MET A 281 -4.42 24.31 -2.27
N LEU A 282 -4.00 23.46 -3.22
CA LEU A 282 -2.77 23.70 -4.01
C LEU A 282 -3.08 24.16 -5.43
N HIS A 283 -2.35 25.18 -5.89
CA HIS A 283 -2.15 25.42 -7.32
C HIS A 283 -0.96 24.57 -7.77
N VAL A 284 -1.23 23.57 -8.60
CA VAL A 284 -0.25 22.54 -8.95
C VAL A 284 0.36 22.83 -10.30
N ASP A 285 1.65 23.18 -10.31
CA ASP A 285 2.43 23.45 -11.54
C ASP A 285 3.18 22.20 -12.05
N HIS A 286 3.10 21.07 -11.33
CA HIS A 286 3.87 19.85 -11.61
C HIS A 286 2.97 18.63 -11.83
N TRP A 287 1.89 18.77 -12.61
CA TRP A 287 0.96 17.68 -12.92
C TRP A 287 1.62 16.50 -13.62
N GLU A 288 2.70 16.74 -14.39
CA GLU A 288 3.46 15.70 -15.07
C GLU A 288 4.09 14.73 -14.07
N SER A 289 4.66 15.24 -12.99
CA SER A 289 5.26 14.41 -11.94
C SER A 289 4.19 13.59 -11.20
N VAL A 290 3.06 14.20 -10.88
CA VAL A 290 1.93 13.55 -10.25
C VAL A 290 1.33 12.47 -11.17
N GLY A 291 1.08 12.80 -12.42
CA GLY A 291 0.56 11.87 -13.43
C GLY A 291 1.49 10.68 -13.66
N GLY A 292 2.80 10.93 -13.74
CA GLY A 292 3.80 9.87 -13.85
C GLY A 292 3.74 8.89 -12.67
N LEU A 293 3.74 9.39 -11.42
CA LEU A 293 3.61 8.54 -10.24
C LEU A 293 2.32 7.71 -10.24
N VAL A 294 1.18 8.35 -10.55
CA VAL A 294 -0.13 7.68 -10.56
C VAL A 294 -0.16 6.56 -11.59
N ILE A 295 0.22 6.85 -12.84
CA ILE A 295 0.20 5.85 -13.91
C ILE A 295 1.22 4.74 -13.64
N GLY A 296 2.44 5.10 -13.23
CA GLY A 296 3.47 4.11 -12.89
C GLY A 296 3.03 3.15 -11.79
N SER A 297 2.47 3.67 -10.70
CA SER A 297 1.98 2.85 -9.60
C SER A 297 0.78 1.98 -9.97
N ALA A 298 -0.13 2.51 -10.79
CA ALA A 298 -1.30 1.75 -11.27
C ALA A 298 -0.88 0.56 -12.14
N LEU A 299 0.09 0.75 -13.04
CA LEU A 299 0.64 -0.32 -13.87
C LEU A 299 1.39 -1.38 -13.05
N ALA A 300 2.10 -0.96 -12.00
CA ALA A 300 2.86 -1.87 -11.14
C ALA A 300 1.97 -2.72 -10.22
N SER A 301 0.85 -2.18 -9.73
CA SER A 301 0.04 -2.78 -8.66
C SER A 301 -0.39 -4.24 -8.93
N PRO A 302 -0.91 -4.62 -10.11
CA PRO A 302 -1.29 -6.00 -10.39
C PRO A 302 -0.08 -6.94 -10.53
N ILE A 303 1.08 -6.43 -10.92
CA ILE A 303 2.32 -7.18 -11.10
C ILE A 303 2.98 -7.43 -9.75
N ALA A 304 3.06 -6.39 -8.92
CA ALA A 304 3.66 -6.41 -7.59
C ALA A 304 3.07 -7.51 -6.69
N ALA A 305 1.75 -7.67 -6.72
CA ALA A 305 1.05 -8.70 -5.96
C ALA A 305 1.49 -10.14 -6.31
N LYS A 306 1.96 -10.38 -7.55
CA LYS A 306 2.41 -11.71 -8.01
C LYS A 306 3.88 -11.99 -7.71
N ILE A 307 4.71 -10.95 -7.69
CA ILE A 307 6.18 -11.09 -7.55
C ILE A 307 6.60 -11.05 -6.08
N SER A 308 5.78 -10.51 -5.19
CA SER A 308 6.08 -10.31 -3.76
C SER A 308 6.64 -11.55 -3.05
N ASN A 309 6.24 -12.75 -3.47
CA ASN A 309 6.67 -14.00 -2.85
C ASN A 309 8.04 -14.52 -3.32
N LYS A 310 8.64 -13.90 -4.36
CA LYS A 310 9.87 -14.41 -4.98
C LYS A 310 11.16 -13.70 -4.51
N ILE A 311 11.04 -12.55 -3.87
CA ILE A 311 12.17 -11.72 -3.47
C ILE A 311 12.29 -11.67 -1.95
N SER A 312 13.52 -11.70 -1.43
CA SER A 312 13.78 -11.59 0.00
C SER A 312 13.31 -10.23 0.54
N THR A 313 12.30 -10.26 1.41
CA THR A 313 11.77 -9.06 2.08
C THR A 313 12.86 -8.25 2.77
N LYS A 314 13.85 -8.93 3.39
CA LYS A 314 14.99 -8.28 4.04
C LYS A 314 15.84 -7.50 3.03
N ALA A 315 16.18 -8.09 1.90
CA ALA A 315 16.99 -7.44 0.87
C ALA A 315 16.31 -6.18 0.34
N ILE A 316 15.01 -6.28 0.03
CA ILE A 316 14.22 -5.14 -0.43
C ILE A 316 14.17 -4.03 0.63
N MET A 317 13.89 -4.37 1.89
CA MET A 317 13.83 -3.39 2.99
C MET A 317 15.16 -2.66 3.18
N VAL A 318 16.28 -3.38 3.12
CA VAL A 318 17.63 -2.79 3.22
C VAL A 318 17.90 -1.86 2.06
N SER A 319 17.64 -2.29 0.81
CA SER A 319 17.85 -1.45 -0.38
C SER A 319 17.03 -0.17 -0.32
N VAL A 320 15.74 -0.27 0.00
CA VAL A 320 14.85 0.89 0.15
C VAL A 320 15.35 1.84 1.25
N ALA A 321 15.67 1.29 2.42
CA ALA A 321 16.14 2.10 3.53
C ALA A 321 17.43 2.85 3.19
N VAL A 322 18.41 2.19 2.55
CA VAL A 322 19.66 2.81 2.12
C VAL A 322 19.39 3.93 1.12
N ILE A 323 18.56 3.69 0.10
CA ILE A 323 18.19 4.71 -0.90
C ILE A 323 17.54 5.91 -0.22
N VAL A 324 16.53 5.69 0.62
CA VAL A 324 15.82 6.77 1.33
C VAL A 324 16.76 7.55 2.23
N ILE A 325 17.64 6.88 2.99
CA ILE A 325 18.61 7.53 3.87
C ILE A 325 19.56 8.41 3.07
N LEU A 326 20.16 7.90 1.99
CA LEU A 326 21.10 8.66 1.15
C LEU A 326 20.42 9.86 0.51
N ILE A 327 19.22 9.70 -0.02
CA ILE A 327 18.43 10.80 -0.62
C ILE A 327 18.10 11.86 0.43
N SER A 328 17.63 11.44 1.62
CA SER A 328 17.27 12.37 2.69
C SER A 328 18.47 13.14 3.23
N LEU A 329 19.61 12.49 3.39
CA LEU A 329 20.86 13.13 3.80
C LEU A 329 21.31 14.16 2.75
N ASN A 330 21.28 13.82 1.46
CA ASN A 330 21.62 14.74 0.39
C ASN A 330 20.68 15.97 0.37
N SER A 331 19.37 15.76 0.60
CA SER A 331 18.40 16.87 0.65
C SER A 331 18.67 17.80 1.85
N ILE A 332 18.99 17.24 3.02
CA ILE A 332 19.33 18.02 4.21
C ILE A 332 20.65 18.77 4.00
N TRP A 333 21.67 18.09 3.46
CA TRP A 333 22.96 18.70 3.16
C TRP A 333 22.83 19.87 2.18
N SER A 334 22.06 19.69 1.09
CA SER A 334 21.80 20.74 0.11
C SER A 334 21.09 21.97 0.69
N PHE A 335 20.29 21.78 1.75
CA PHE A 335 19.70 22.90 2.48
C PHE A 335 20.75 23.60 3.35
N LEU A 336 21.51 22.87 4.14
CA LEU A 336 22.53 23.44 5.03
C LEU A 336 23.60 24.22 4.24
N ALA A 337 24.04 23.67 3.10
CA ALA A 337 25.04 24.34 2.23
C ALA A 337 24.53 25.64 1.58
N LYS A 338 23.25 25.94 1.63
CA LYS A 338 22.67 27.21 1.14
C LYS A 338 22.44 28.23 2.25
N VAL A 339 22.47 27.78 3.51
CA VAL A 339 22.21 28.62 4.70
C VAL A 339 23.55 29.06 5.33
N ILE A 340 24.59 28.23 5.18
CA ILE A 340 25.97 28.54 5.58
C ILE A 340 26.69 29.24 4.42
#